data_679381ccbaa0a984e4d1001631e88ce3
#
_entry.id   679381ccbaa0a984e4d1001631e88ce3
#
_cell.length_a   1.000
_cell.length_b   1.000
_cell.length_c   1.000
_cell.angle_alpha   90.00
_cell.angle_beta   90.00
_cell.angle_gamma   90.00
#
_symmetry.space_group_name_H-M   'P 1'
#
loop_
_entity.id
_entity.type
_entity.pdbx_description
1 polymer ?
#
loop_
_entity_poly.entity_id
_entity_poly.type
_entity_poly.pdbx_seq_one_letter_code
_entity_poly.pdbx_strand_id
1 'polypeptide(L)'
;MNMLSFKTSFGWITLTEGNNKISSVEFGKNKNKGKSILLTKLQKQILEFTKGKRKKFSTKLKIDGTPLQKKIWHQLSLIKYGSTKTYGDIAKILNTSPRYVGNVCGQNNHLLIIPCHRVVRSDGTLGGFSGLGGIKLKKKLLNLEKK
;
A
#
# COMPACT_ATOMS: atom_id res chain seq x y z
N MET A 1 -21.24 -2.29 -4.82
CA MET A 1 -19.81 -2.35 -4.54
C MET A 1 -19.30 -3.76 -4.83
N ASN A 2 -18.22 -3.88 -5.56
CA ASN A 2 -17.62 -5.16 -5.89
C ASN A 2 -16.42 -5.47 -5.00
N MET A 3 -16.21 -6.73 -4.68
CA MET A 3 -15.15 -7.17 -3.78
C MET A 3 -14.53 -8.48 -4.29
N LEU A 4 -13.21 -8.55 -4.32
CA LEU A 4 -12.45 -9.71 -4.78
C LEU A 4 -11.37 -10.06 -3.76
N SER A 5 -11.43 -11.28 -3.22
CA SER A 5 -10.43 -11.79 -2.28
C SER A 5 -9.67 -12.94 -2.93
N PHE A 6 -8.36 -12.94 -2.79
CA PHE A 6 -7.51 -13.96 -3.41
C PHE A 6 -6.23 -14.17 -2.61
N LYS A 7 -5.62 -15.34 -2.77
CA LYS A 7 -4.41 -15.71 -2.05
C LYS A 7 -3.16 -15.38 -2.87
N THR A 8 -2.15 -14.81 -2.22
CA THR A 8 -0.84 -14.54 -2.78
C THR A 8 0.23 -15.25 -1.95
N SER A 9 1.48 -15.21 -2.41
CA SER A 9 2.62 -15.70 -1.62
C SER A 9 2.83 -14.92 -0.33
N PHE A 10 2.21 -13.75 -0.18
CA PHE A 10 2.29 -12.89 1.00
C PHE A 10 1.02 -12.98 1.87
N GLY A 11 0.10 -13.88 1.53
CA GLY A 11 -1.18 -14.07 2.23
C GLY A 11 -2.36 -13.61 1.39
N TRP A 12 -3.55 -13.65 2.01
CA TRP A 12 -4.78 -13.22 1.37
C TRP A 12 -4.84 -11.71 1.23
N ILE A 13 -5.36 -11.25 0.11
CA ILE A 13 -5.59 -9.83 -0.18
C ILE A 13 -7.03 -9.67 -0.64
N THR A 14 -7.69 -8.62 -0.16
CA THR A 14 -9.04 -8.26 -0.59
C THR A 14 -9.04 -6.88 -1.22
N LEU A 15 -9.61 -6.79 -2.42
CA LEU A 15 -9.78 -5.56 -3.18
C LEU A 15 -11.25 -5.17 -3.17
N THR A 16 -11.53 -3.89 -3.00
CA THR A 16 -12.88 -3.35 -3.05
C THR A 16 -12.95 -2.25 -4.11
N GLU A 17 -14.01 -2.27 -4.92
CA GLU A 17 -14.21 -1.31 -5.99
C GLU A 17 -15.62 -0.72 -5.93
N GLY A 18 -15.71 0.57 -6.14
CA GLY A 18 -16.96 1.29 -6.30
C GLY A 18 -16.79 2.40 -7.32
N ASN A 19 -17.79 2.61 -8.18
CA ASN A 19 -17.78 3.65 -9.21
C ASN A 19 -16.53 3.62 -10.09
N ASN A 20 -16.09 2.42 -10.45
CA ASN A 20 -14.93 2.18 -11.33
C ASN A 20 -13.60 2.71 -10.76
N LYS A 21 -13.50 2.74 -9.44
CA LYS A 21 -12.26 3.10 -8.71
C LYS A 21 -12.03 2.11 -7.58
N ILE A 22 -10.76 1.85 -7.27
CA ILE A 22 -10.39 0.99 -6.14
C ILE A 22 -10.55 1.80 -4.86
N SER A 23 -11.44 1.37 -3.98
CA SER A 23 -11.67 2.01 -2.69
C SER A 23 -10.82 1.43 -1.57
N SER A 24 -10.38 0.17 -1.68
CA SER A 24 -9.45 -0.41 -0.71
C SER A 24 -8.66 -1.58 -1.26
N VAL A 25 -7.45 -1.75 -0.73
CA VAL A 25 -6.58 -2.90 -0.90
C VAL A 25 -6.11 -3.28 0.50
N GLU A 26 -6.53 -4.43 1.00
CA GLU A 26 -6.24 -4.86 2.36
C GLU A 26 -5.71 -6.29 2.40
N PHE A 27 -4.81 -6.58 3.34
CA PHE A 27 -4.41 -7.94 3.62
C PHE A 27 -5.49 -8.59 4.50
N GLY A 28 -5.87 -9.81 4.14
CA GLY A 28 -6.90 -10.56 4.82
C GLY A 28 -7.89 -11.17 3.84
N LYS A 29 -8.55 -12.24 4.28
CA LYS A 29 -9.56 -12.93 3.47
C LYS A 29 -10.94 -12.36 3.73
N ASN A 30 -11.72 -12.21 2.67
CA ASN A 30 -13.11 -11.79 2.77
C ASN A 30 -13.93 -12.51 1.68
N LYS A 31 -15.23 -12.31 1.67
CA LYS A 31 -16.10 -12.92 0.67
C LYS A 31 -16.02 -12.15 -0.64
N ASN A 32 -16.06 -12.89 -1.76
CA ASN A 32 -16.19 -12.26 -3.07
C ASN A 32 -17.61 -11.73 -3.26
N LYS A 33 -17.73 -10.60 -3.96
CA LYS A 33 -19.02 -9.99 -4.26
C LYS A 33 -18.95 -9.30 -5.60
N GLY A 34 -19.84 -9.69 -6.53
CA GLY A 34 -19.88 -9.10 -7.86
C GLY A 34 -18.67 -9.43 -8.71
N LYS A 35 -18.57 -8.78 -9.86
CA LYS A 35 -17.46 -8.93 -10.79
C LYS A 35 -17.10 -7.58 -11.37
N SER A 36 -15.80 -7.35 -11.61
CA SER A 36 -15.30 -6.11 -12.15
C SER A 36 -14.02 -6.35 -12.93
N ILE A 37 -13.93 -5.75 -14.11
CA ILE A 37 -12.71 -5.79 -14.92
C ILE A 37 -11.58 -5.10 -14.18
N LEU A 38 -11.89 -3.99 -13.49
CA LEU A 38 -10.90 -3.25 -12.71
C LEU A 38 -10.27 -4.12 -11.61
N LEU A 39 -11.10 -4.87 -10.87
CA LEU A 39 -10.61 -5.78 -9.83
C LEU A 39 -9.76 -6.91 -10.42
N THR A 40 -10.19 -7.49 -11.53
CA THR A 40 -9.45 -8.58 -12.17
C THR A 40 -8.09 -8.11 -12.69
N LYS A 41 -8.02 -6.91 -13.25
CA LYS A 41 -6.75 -6.33 -13.71
C LYS A 41 -5.80 -6.07 -12.54
N LEU A 42 -6.31 -5.50 -11.45
CA LEU A 42 -5.47 -5.23 -10.29
C LEU A 42 -5.01 -6.52 -9.62
N GLN A 43 -5.88 -7.53 -9.54
CA GLN A 43 -5.49 -8.87 -9.06
C GLN A 43 -4.27 -9.40 -9.82
N LYS A 44 -4.31 -9.33 -11.15
CA LYS A 44 -3.20 -9.79 -11.99
C LYS A 44 -1.92 -9.02 -11.67
N GLN A 45 -2.01 -7.70 -11.55
CA GLN A 45 -0.86 -6.86 -11.22
C GLN A 45 -0.27 -7.21 -9.84
N ILE A 46 -1.12 -7.44 -8.86
CA ILE A 46 -0.68 -7.80 -7.50
C ILE A 46 -0.02 -9.18 -7.50
N LEU A 47 -0.58 -10.15 -8.21
CA LEU A 47 0.03 -11.47 -8.33
C LEU A 47 1.40 -11.39 -9.01
N GLU A 48 1.54 -10.57 -10.03
CA GLU A 48 2.85 -10.33 -10.68
C GLU A 48 3.83 -9.66 -9.71
N PHE A 49 3.35 -8.67 -8.94
CA PHE A 49 4.18 -7.97 -7.96
C PHE A 49 4.70 -8.93 -6.88
N THR A 50 3.84 -9.77 -6.32
CA THR A 50 4.23 -10.69 -5.25
C THR A 50 5.17 -11.79 -5.74
N LYS A 51 5.24 -12.02 -7.03
CA LYS A 51 6.19 -12.95 -7.66
C LYS A 51 7.48 -12.27 -8.12
N GLY A 52 7.64 -10.97 -7.85
CA GLY A 52 8.81 -10.21 -8.27
C GLY A 52 8.84 -9.85 -9.76
N LYS A 53 7.70 -9.97 -10.45
CA LYS A 53 7.60 -9.74 -11.90
C LYS A 53 7.03 -8.37 -12.28
N ARG A 54 6.63 -7.56 -11.31
CA ARG A 54 6.08 -6.23 -11.53
C ARG A 54 6.54 -5.27 -10.46
N LYS A 55 6.90 -4.05 -10.85
CA LYS A 55 7.40 -3.01 -9.94
C LYS A 55 6.44 -1.85 -9.76
N LYS A 56 5.50 -1.64 -10.68
CA LYS A 56 4.57 -0.51 -10.67
C LYS A 56 3.14 -0.99 -10.87
N PHE A 57 2.21 -0.25 -10.30
CA PHE A 57 0.78 -0.50 -10.48
C PHE A 57 0.16 0.58 -11.37
N SER A 58 -0.83 0.19 -12.16
CA SER A 58 -1.61 1.06 -13.01
C SER A 58 -3.09 0.81 -12.73
N THR A 59 -3.70 1.66 -11.91
CA THR A 59 -5.10 1.52 -11.54
C THR A 59 -5.63 2.86 -11.03
N LYS A 60 -6.95 3.00 -10.99
CA LYS A 60 -7.59 4.20 -10.47
C LYS A 60 -7.98 3.99 -9.01
N LEU A 61 -7.52 4.87 -8.14
CA LEU A 61 -7.80 4.80 -6.71
C LEU A 61 -8.82 5.86 -6.32
N LYS A 62 -9.73 5.49 -5.42
CA LYS A 62 -10.55 6.44 -4.70
C LYS A 62 -9.86 6.75 -3.38
N ILE A 63 -9.34 7.97 -3.24
CA ILE A 63 -8.58 8.39 -2.07
C ILE A 63 -9.40 9.45 -1.34
N ASP A 64 -9.80 9.12 -0.10
CA ASP A 64 -10.51 10.04 0.79
C ASP A 64 -9.60 10.46 1.94
N GLY A 65 -9.67 11.73 2.31
CA GLY A 65 -8.89 12.24 3.43
C GLY A 65 -8.76 13.75 3.37
N THR A 66 -8.09 14.30 4.38
CA THR A 66 -7.77 15.73 4.42
C THR A 66 -6.75 16.08 3.34
N PRO A 67 -6.59 17.36 2.98
CA PRO A 67 -5.56 17.77 2.03
C PRO A 67 -4.15 17.32 2.44
N LEU A 68 -3.81 17.38 3.73
CA LEU A 68 -2.48 16.96 4.20
C LEU A 68 -2.31 15.44 4.13
N GLN A 69 -3.33 14.65 4.51
CA GLN A 69 -3.29 13.20 4.34
C GLN A 69 -3.04 12.83 2.88
N LYS A 70 -3.76 13.45 1.95
CA LYS A 70 -3.59 13.18 0.51
C LYS A 70 -2.19 13.53 0.02
N LYS A 71 -1.61 14.62 0.52
CA LYS A 71 -0.23 15.01 0.19
C LYS A 71 0.78 13.98 0.70
N ILE A 72 0.56 13.45 1.89
CA ILE A 72 1.43 12.41 2.45
C ILE A 72 1.35 11.16 1.58
N TRP A 73 0.15 10.66 1.28
CA TRP A 73 -0.01 9.48 0.42
C TRP A 73 0.58 9.70 -0.96
N HIS A 74 0.49 10.91 -1.51
CA HIS A 74 1.12 11.23 -2.78
C HIS A 74 2.65 11.12 -2.69
N GLN A 75 3.26 11.63 -1.62
CA GLN A 75 4.70 11.51 -1.40
C GLN A 75 5.12 10.03 -1.28
N LEU A 76 4.32 9.20 -0.60
CA LEU A 76 4.59 7.75 -0.55
C LEU A 76 4.60 7.14 -1.95
N SER A 77 3.67 7.55 -2.80
CA SER A 77 3.56 7.04 -4.17
C SER A 77 4.76 7.39 -5.04
N LEU A 78 5.55 8.38 -4.65
CA LEU A 78 6.78 8.76 -5.36
C LEU A 78 7.99 7.92 -4.95
N ILE A 79 7.90 7.13 -3.89
CA ILE A 79 9.01 6.28 -3.46
C ILE A 79 9.12 5.09 -4.43
N LYS A 80 10.25 4.99 -5.11
CA LYS A 80 10.46 3.98 -6.13
C LYS A 80 10.64 2.58 -5.53
N TYR A 81 10.26 1.57 -6.28
CA TYR A 81 10.51 0.17 -5.97
C TYR A 81 11.99 -0.02 -5.62
N GLY A 82 12.25 -0.72 -4.51
CA GLY A 82 13.62 -0.96 -4.04
C GLY A 82 14.22 0.17 -3.23
N SER A 83 13.50 1.28 -3.06
CA SER A 83 13.96 2.44 -2.29
C SER A 83 13.12 2.62 -1.05
N THR A 84 13.66 3.33 -0.05
CA THR A 84 12.95 3.69 1.16
C THR A 84 13.13 5.18 1.45
N LYS A 85 12.19 5.73 2.22
CA LYS A 85 12.29 7.07 2.81
C LYS A 85 12.01 6.95 4.29
N THR A 86 12.51 7.89 5.08
CA THR A 86 12.16 7.92 6.50
C THR A 86 10.90 8.74 6.72
N TYR A 87 10.23 8.51 7.85
CA TYR A 87 9.11 9.36 8.26
C TYR A 87 9.54 10.82 8.34
N GLY A 88 10.78 11.08 8.79
CA GLY A 88 11.33 12.42 8.85
C GLY A 88 11.54 13.07 7.49
N ASP A 89 11.98 12.29 6.49
CA ASP A 89 12.15 12.81 5.12
C ASP A 89 10.83 13.37 4.58
N ILE A 90 9.76 12.61 4.73
CA ILE A 90 8.43 13.00 4.24
C ILE A 90 7.88 14.18 5.05
N ALA A 91 8.04 14.13 6.37
CA ALA A 91 7.61 15.21 7.25
C ALA A 91 8.28 16.53 6.89
N LYS A 92 9.57 16.51 6.58
CA LYS A 92 10.34 17.69 6.20
C LYS A 92 9.84 18.31 4.90
N ILE A 93 9.54 17.48 3.89
CA ILE A 93 9.02 17.96 2.61
C ILE A 93 7.67 18.68 2.80
N LEU A 94 6.81 18.17 3.68
CA LEU A 94 5.45 18.67 3.86
C LEU A 94 5.28 19.57 5.08
N ASN A 95 6.38 19.91 5.76
CA ASN A 95 6.36 20.77 6.94
C ASN A 95 5.42 20.27 8.04
N THR A 96 5.54 18.98 8.38
CA THR A 96 4.78 18.32 9.42
C THR A 96 5.72 17.50 10.30
N SER A 97 5.18 16.65 11.20
CA SER A 97 6.00 15.83 12.09
C SER A 97 6.13 14.39 11.58
N PRO A 98 7.26 13.71 11.90
CA PRO A 98 7.40 12.29 11.57
C PRO A 98 6.30 11.43 12.20
N ARG A 99 5.87 11.80 13.41
CA ARG A 99 4.79 11.09 14.11
C ARG A 99 3.48 11.17 13.35
N TYR A 100 3.15 12.35 12.81
CA TYR A 100 1.93 12.51 12.02
C TYR A 100 2.00 11.71 10.72
N VAL A 101 3.15 11.72 10.04
CA VAL A 101 3.37 10.90 8.85
C VAL A 101 3.15 9.42 9.17
N GLY A 102 3.68 8.94 10.29
CA GLY A 102 3.48 7.57 10.73
C GLY A 102 2.01 7.23 10.96
N ASN A 103 1.27 8.15 11.59
CA ASN A 103 -0.17 7.97 11.81
C ASN A 103 -0.92 7.87 10.47
N VAL A 104 -0.60 8.73 9.52
CA VAL A 104 -1.24 8.73 8.19
C VAL A 104 -0.88 7.49 7.39
N CYS A 105 0.37 7.00 7.51
CA CYS A 105 0.75 5.71 6.94
C CYS A 105 -0.14 4.59 7.47
N GLY A 106 -0.46 4.60 8.76
CA GLY A 106 -1.35 3.62 9.38
C GLY A 106 -2.80 3.71 8.91
N GLN A 107 -3.18 4.80 8.28
CA GLN A 107 -4.53 5.02 7.74
C GLN A 107 -4.63 4.73 6.24
N ASN A 108 -3.57 4.18 5.64
CA ASN A 108 -3.56 3.85 4.22
C ASN A 108 -4.53 2.70 3.91
N ASN A 109 -5.54 2.97 3.11
CA ASN A 109 -6.52 1.98 2.66
C ASN A 109 -6.13 1.28 1.37
N HIS A 110 -4.98 1.61 0.80
CA HIS A 110 -4.54 1.08 -0.50
C HIS A 110 -3.14 0.47 -0.36
N LEU A 111 -3.04 -0.56 0.49
CA LEU A 111 -1.76 -1.23 0.75
C LEU A 111 -1.13 -1.72 -0.56
N LEU A 112 0.17 -1.71 -0.66
CA LEU A 112 0.97 -2.02 -1.84
C LEU A 112 0.92 -0.93 -2.92
N ILE A 113 -0.27 -0.46 -3.30
CA ILE A 113 -0.44 0.53 -4.36
C ILE A 113 0.10 1.88 -3.90
N ILE A 114 -0.28 2.30 -2.69
CA ILE A 114 0.37 3.41 -2.00
C ILE A 114 1.40 2.77 -1.05
N PRO A 115 2.69 2.83 -1.37
CA PRO A 115 3.68 1.95 -0.76
C PRO A 115 4.14 2.40 0.62
N CYS A 116 3.24 2.39 1.60
CA CYS A 116 3.58 2.75 2.98
C CYS A 116 4.62 1.81 3.60
N HIS A 117 4.82 0.62 3.04
CA HIS A 117 5.87 -0.30 3.47
C HIS A 117 7.28 0.22 3.16
N ARG A 118 7.42 1.22 2.28
CA ARG A 118 8.70 1.83 1.91
C ARG A 118 9.10 2.98 2.84
N VAL A 119 8.33 3.24 3.90
CA VAL A 119 8.67 4.27 4.88
C VAL A 119 9.18 3.60 6.15
N VAL A 120 10.35 4.03 6.61
CA VAL A 120 11.05 3.45 7.75
C VAL A 120 11.47 4.55 8.74
N ARG A 121 11.91 4.16 9.93
CA ARG A 121 12.41 5.12 10.92
C ARG A 121 13.81 5.60 10.56
N SER A 122 14.15 6.81 11.02
CA SER A 122 15.47 7.42 10.76
C SER A 122 16.63 6.66 11.38
N ASP A 123 16.38 5.86 12.43
CA ASP A 123 17.40 5.01 13.05
C ASP A 123 17.62 3.68 12.29
N GLY A 124 16.95 3.47 11.16
CA GLY A 124 17.07 2.26 10.35
C GLY A 124 16.13 1.14 10.73
N THR A 125 15.34 1.26 11.81
CA THR A 125 14.32 0.27 12.14
C THR A 125 13.11 0.43 11.25
N LEU A 126 12.30 -0.63 11.12
CA LEU A 126 11.21 -0.65 10.13
C LEU A 126 10.02 0.24 10.46
N GLY A 127 9.75 0.48 11.74
CA GLY A 127 8.50 1.10 12.15
C GLY A 127 7.33 0.13 12.02
N GLY A 128 6.12 0.63 12.23
CA GLY A 128 4.91 -0.19 12.15
C GLY A 128 4.42 -0.42 10.72
N PHE A 129 3.44 -1.31 10.60
CA PHE A 129 2.73 -1.57 9.35
C PHE A 129 1.30 -1.96 9.68
N SER A 130 0.34 -1.34 9.00
CA SER A 130 -1.09 -1.54 9.27
C SER A 130 -1.67 -2.80 8.62
N GLY A 131 -0.94 -3.45 7.72
CA GLY A 131 -1.40 -4.68 7.09
C GLY A 131 -1.41 -5.85 8.06
N LEU A 132 -2.26 -6.85 7.80
CA LEU A 132 -2.28 -8.10 8.54
C LEU A 132 -0.93 -8.78 8.44
N GLY A 133 -0.31 -9.15 9.58
CA GLY A 133 1.05 -9.67 9.65
C GLY A 133 2.07 -8.62 10.11
N GLY A 134 1.70 -7.33 10.15
CA GLY A 134 2.49 -6.26 10.77
C GLY A 134 3.90 -6.13 10.24
N ILE A 135 4.86 -5.97 11.14
CA ILE A 135 6.28 -5.75 10.80
C ILE A 135 6.88 -6.91 10.00
N LYS A 136 6.48 -8.13 10.25
CA LYS A 136 6.97 -9.30 9.50
C LYS A 136 6.61 -9.20 8.02
N LEU A 137 5.39 -8.79 7.71
CA LEU A 137 4.95 -8.60 6.34
C LEU A 137 5.69 -7.44 5.68
N LYS A 138 5.85 -6.33 6.40
CA LYS A 138 6.62 -5.18 5.92
C LYS A 138 8.04 -5.59 5.53
N LYS A 139 8.70 -6.39 6.38
CA LYS A 139 10.06 -6.89 6.12
C LYS A 139 10.09 -7.77 4.87
N LYS A 140 9.09 -8.65 4.69
CA LYS A 140 8.99 -9.50 3.50
C LYS A 140 8.85 -8.67 2.23
N LEU A 141 8.03 -7.63 2.26
CA LEU A 141 7.82 -6.74 1.11
C LEU A 141 9.12 -6.01 0.75
N LEU A 142 9.82 -5.47 1.75
CA LEU A 142 11.09 -4.79 1.52
C LEU A 142 12.15 -5.75 0.98
N ASN A 143 12.20 -6.98 1.49
CA ASN A 143 13.13 -8.00 0.98
C ASN A 143 12.82 -8.39 -0.46
N LEU A 144 11.55 -8.50 -0.82
CA LEU A 144 11.14 -8.74 -2.20
C LEU A 144 11.70 -7.65 -3.13
N GLU A 145 11.61 -6.40 -2.72
CA GLU A 145 12.01 -5.26 -3.53
C GLU A 145 13.53 -5.07 -3.65
N LYS A 146 14.31 -5.72 -2.80
CA LYS A 146 15.78 -5.67 -2.87
C LYS A 146 16.38 -6.57 -3.93
N LYS A 147 15.62 -7.47 -4.47
CA LYS A 147 16.11 -8.46 -5.46
C LYS A 147 16.11 -7.94 -6.89
#